data_40bbe4ef2b3d4280ec7d7a68fa43328d
#
_entry.id   40bbe4ef2b3d4280ec7d7a68fa43328d
#
_cell.length_a   1.000
_cell.length_b   1.000
_cell.length_c   1.000
_cell.angle_alpha   90.00
_cell.angle_beta   90.00
_cell.angle_gamma   90.00
#
_symmetry.space_group_name_H-M   'P 1'
#
loop_
_entity.id
_entity.type
_entity.pdbx_description
1 polymer ?
#
loop_
_entity_poly.entity_id
_entity_poly.type
_entity_poly.pdbx_seq_one_letter_code
_entity_poly.pdbx_strand_id
1 'polypeptide(L)'
;MSFAADCKQELCMIENKRACCLKAECYGLLLFSKCFSARESQMVCENAAVARRVAEAAAGSAGVYAEVRSQLRRKNIGAYAITIPGEAARIQMIRSFGHDENDVNLHIHEENLQKDCCISAFLRGVFLICGTVTDPQKEYHLEFSTPYLHLAEDLVGVLHRVKAAQLSPSIARRKSSYIVYIKESAAIEDFLTLTGAVNSAMNLMQIKMYKETYNNLNRVSNCETANLDKTYSAATKQIAAIALISDKVGLDELPADLREAAVLRLENPEMSLREMGER
;
A
#
# COMPACT_ATOMS: atom_id res chain seq x y z
N MET A 1 -9.69 -4.00 -14.08
CA MET A 1 -9.89 -4.59 -12.73
C MET A 1 -9.27 -3.64 -11.70
N SER A 2 -9.48 -3.80 -10.41
CA SER A 2 -8.81 -2.97 -9.41
C SER A 2 -7.42 -3.55 -9.13
N PHE A 3 -6.46 -2.71 -8.70
CA PHE A 3 -5.11 -3.16 -8.34
C PHE A 3 -5.13 -4.32 -7.32
N ALA A 4 -6.02 -4.24 -6.31
CA ALA A 4 -6.20 -5.34 -5.36
C ALA A 4 -6.70 -6.65 -6.02
N ALA A 5 -7.56 -6.55 -7.04
CA ALA A 5 -8.03 -7.74 -7.76
C ALA A 5 -6.91 -8.36 -8.61
N ASP A 6 -6.06 -7.54 -9.22
CA ASP A 6 -4.91 -8.00 -10.00
C ASP A 6 -3.87 -8.68 -9.10
N CYS A 7 -3.56 -8.10 -7.91
CA CYS A 7 -2.73 -8.75 -6.89
C CYS A 7 -3.29 -10.12 -6.46
N LYS A 8 -4.59 -10.20 -6.17
CA LYS A 8 -5.22 -11.46 -5.76
C LYS A 8 -5.20 -12.49 -6.89
N GLN A 9 -5.41 -12.07 -8.13
CA GLN A 9 -5.34 -12.95 -9.28
C GLN A 9 -3.92 -13.53 -9.44
N GLU A 10 -2.88 -12.69 -9.31
CA GLU A 10 -1.48 -13.11 -9.37
C GLU A 10 -1.16 -14.13 -8.27
N LEU A 11 -1.55 -13.85 -7.02
CA LEU A 11 -1.33 -14.74 -5.88
C LEU A 11 -2.03 -16.10 -6.05
N CYS A 12 -3.19 -16.15 -6.68
CA CYS A 12 -3.90 -17.39 -6.96
C CYS A 12 -3.20 -18.30 -7.99
N MET A 13 -2.25 -17.75 -8.79
CA MET A 13 -1.47 -18.55 -9.76
C MET A 13 -0.25 -19.23 -9.14
N ILE A 14 0.07 -18.93 -7.87
CA ILE A 14 1.24 -19.48 -7.20
C ILE A 14 0.97 -20.92 -6.76
N GLU A 15 1.82 -21.84 -7.19
CA GLU A 15 1.77 -23.24 -6.75
C GLU A 15 2.50 -23.43 -5.42
N ASN A 16 1.82 -24.03 -4.44
CA ASN A 16 2.44 -24.44 -3.19
C ASN A 16 3.18 -25.78 -3.36
N LYS A 17 4.49 -25.71 -3.59
CA LYS A 17 5.33 -26.92 -3.78
C LYS A 17 5.56 -27.72 -2.49
N ARG A 18 5.29 -27.17 -1.33
CA ARG A 18 5.53 -27.77 -0.01
C ARG A 18 4.22 -27.94 0.75
N ALA A 19 3.99 -29.11 1.33
CA ALA A 19 2.80 -29.39 2.14
C ALA A 19 2.64 -28.41 3.32
N CYS A 20 3.76 -27.99 3.96
CA CYS A 20 3.73 -27.02 5.05
C CYS A 20 3.25 -25.63 4.58
N CYS A 21 3.60 -25.19 3.36
CA CYS A 21 3.12 -23.93 2.81
C CYS A 21 1.64 -24.01 2.42
N LEU A 22 1.20 -25.14 1.86
CA LEU A 22 -0.20 -25.38 1.55
C LEU A 22 -1.04 -25.34 2.83
N LYS A 23 -0.58 -26.00 3.91
CA LYS A 23 -1.23 -25.97 5.22
C LYS A 23 -1.31 -24.55 5.78
N ALA A 24 -0.21 -23.80 5.75
CA ALA A 24 -0.16 -22.45 6.29
C ALA A 24 -1.05 -21.47 5.50
N GLU A 25 -1.06 -21.56 4.16
CA GLU A 25 -1.95 -20.74 3.32
C GLU A 25 -3.42 -21.07 3.58
N CYS A 26 -3.76 -22.37 3.63
CA CYS A 26 -5.10 -22.82 3.96
C CYS A 26 -5.55 -22.31 5.34
N TYR A 27 -4.66 -22.34 6.32
CA TYR A 27 -4.90 -21.79 7.66
C TYR A 27 -5.23 -20.29 7.61
N GLY A 28 -4.47 -19.50 6.88
CA GLY A 28 -4.73 -18.06 6.69
C GLY A 28 -6.09 -17.79 6.01
N LEU A 29 -6.40 -18.52 4.95
CA LEU A 29 -7.67 -18.42 4.24
C LEU A 29 -8.88 -18.71 5.14
N LEU A 30 -8.79 -19.75 5.95
CA LEU A 30 -9.92 -20.25 6.74
C LEU A 30 -10.09 -19.47 8.05
N LEU A 31 -8.99 -19.23 8.80
CA LEU A 31 -9.02 -18.54 10.09
C LEU A 31 -9.51 -17.09 9.96
N PHE A 32 -9.10 -16.37 8.92
CA PHE A 32 -9.52 -14.99 8.67
C PHE A 32 -10.81 -14.88 7.85
N SER A 33 -11.53 -15.97 7.70
CA SER A 33 -12.87 -15.98 7.09
C SER A 33 -13.88 -15.25 7.99
N LYS A 34 -15.07 -14.98 7.44
CA LYS A 34 -16.15 -14.34 8.18
C LYS A 34 -16.59 -15.14 9.42
N CYS A 35 -16.53 -16.47 9.31
CA CYS A 35 -16.89 -17.38 10.39
C CYS A 35 -16.00 -18.64 10.31
N PHE A 36 -15.27 -18.90 11.39
CA PHE A 36 -14.43 -20.09 11.58
C PHE A 36 -14.85 -20.78 12.86
N SER A 37 -15.86 -21.65 12.80
CA SER A 37 -16.38 -22.38 13.95
C SER A 37 -16.99 -23.73 13.57
N ALA A 38 -17.19 -24.62 14.54
CA ALA A 38 -17.88 -25.88 14.35
C ALA A 38 -19.35 -25.71 13.90
N ARG A 39 -19.98 -24.62 14.31
CA ARG A 39 -21.39 -24.33 13.95
C ARG A 39 -21.52 -23.81 12.52
N GLU A 40 -20.61 -22.93 12.11
CA GLU A 40 -20.66 -22.28 10.82
C GLU A 40 -19.25 -22.02 10.29
N SER A 41 -19.06 -22.21 8.99
CA SER A 41 -17.87 -21.77 8.26
C SER A 41 -18.34 -21.07 6.99
N GLN A 42 -18.15 -19.77 6.93
CA GLN A 42 -18.59 -18.96 5.81
C GLN A 42 -17.49 -17.99 5.38
N MET A 43 -17.21 -18.00 4.10
CA MET A 43 -16.33 -17.04 3.43
C MET A 43 -17.07 -16.39 2.27
N VAL A 44 -16.78 -15.12 2.01
CA VAL A 44 -17.31 -14.40 0.85
C VAL A 44 -16.17 -13.69 0.15
N CYS A 45 -16.04 -13.89 -1.15
CA CYS A 45 -15.06 -13.19 -1.97
C CYS A 45 -15.67 -12.75 -3.31
N GLU A 46 -15.11 -11.74 -3.93
CA GLU A 46 -15.58 -11.21 -5.22
C GLU A 46 -14.81 -11.81 -6.41
N ASN A 47 -13.71 -12.54 -6.16
CA ASN A 47 -12.83 -13.10 -7.18
C ASN A 47 -13.00 -14.62 -7.28
N ALA A 48 -13.35 -15.10 -8.48
CA ALA A 48 -13.53 -16.53 -8.76
C ALA A 48 -12.25 -17.35 -8.53
N ALA A 49 -11.08 -16.78 -8.81
CA ALA A 49 -9.80 -17.47 -8.60
C ALA A 49 -9.54 -17.68 -7.10
N VAL A 50 -9.88 -16.69 -6.26
CA VAL A 50 -9.80 -16.83 -4.80
C VAL A 50 -10.75 -17.91 -4.31
N ALA A 51 -12.01 -17.95 -4.81
CA ALA A 51 -12.98 -18.99 -4.43
C ALA A 51 -12.48 -20.39 -4.76
N ARG A 52 -11.91 -20.58 -5.95
CA ARG A 52 -11.29 -21.84 -6.36
C ARG A 52 -10.12 -22.20 -5.45
N ARG A 53 -9.23 -21.22 -5.18
CA ARG A 53 -8.05 -21.41 -4.32
C ARG A 53 -8.41 -21.88 -2.91
N VAL A 54 -9.48 -21.29 -2.33
CA VAL A 54 -9.99 -21.71 -1.01
C VAL A 54 -10.46 -23.18 -1.06
N ALA A 55 -11.23 -23.58 -2.08
CA ALA A 55 -11.73 -24.93 -2.20
C ALA A 55 -10.59 -25.96 -2.38
N GLU A 56 -9.61 -25.64 -3.23
CA GLU A 56 -8.43 -26.49 -3.45
C GLU A 56 -7.57 -26.62 -2.19
N ALA A 57 -7.35 -25.50 -1.46
CA ALA A 57 -6.58 -25.51 -0.23
C ALA A 57 -7.28 -26.29 0.89
N ALA A 58 -8.60 -26.14 1.04
CA ALA A 58 -9.41 -26.88 2.02
C ALA A 58 -9.36 -28.40 1.76
N ALA A 59 -9.50 -28.81 0.51
CA ALA A 59 -9.41 -30.22 0.13
C ALA A 59 -8.00 -30.79 0.32
N GLY A 60 -6.97 -30.06 -0.14
CA GLY A 60 -5.59 -30.55 -0.14
C GLY A 60 -4.90 -30.52 1.22
N SER A 61 -5.32 -29.65 2.14
CA SER A 61 -4.67 -29.49 3.43
C SER A 61 -5.50 -29.95 4.62
N ALA A 62 -6.77 -29.56 4.69
CA ALA A 62 -7.66 -29.93 5.79
C ALA A 62 -8.47 -31.20 5.49
N GLY A 63 -8.40 -31.72 4.26
CA GLY A 63 -9.12 -32.90 3.84
C GLY A 63 -10.64 -32.73 3.85
N VAL A 64 -11.12 -31.47 3.68
CA VAL A 64 -12.54 -31.15 3.73
C VAL A 64 -13.02 -30.58 2.40
N TYR A 65 -14.24 -30.93 2.02
CA TYR A 65 -14.87 -30.36 0.83
C TYR A 65 -15.46 -28.98 1.14
N ALA A 66 -15.19 -28.01 0.28
CA ALA A 66 -15.78 -26.68 0.33
C ALA A 66 -16.77 -26.48 -0.83
N GLU A 67 -17.99 -26.10 -0.51
CA GLU A 67 -19.02 -25.79 -1.48
C GLU A 67 -18.91 -24.32 -1.88
N VAL A 68 -18.84 -24.06 -3.20
CA VAL A 68 -18.74 -22.70 -3.76
C VAL A 68 -20.03 -22.37 -4.48
N ARG A 69 -20.73 -21.32 -4.04
CA ARG A 69 -21.97 -20.81 -4.66
C ARG A 69 -21.76 -19.39 -5.15
N SER A 70 -22.10 -19.13 -6.41
CA SER A 70 -22.11 -17.77 -6.96
C SER A 70 -23.34 -17.00 -6.45
N GLN A 71 -23.14 -15.75 -6.05
CA GLN A 71 -24.19 -14.83 -5.66
C GLN A 71 -24.37 -13.75 -6.73
N LEU A 72 -25.58 -13.62 -7.27
CA LEU A 72 -25.90 -12.61 -8.27
C LEU A 72 -26.16 -11.25 -7.58
N ARG A 73 -25.48 -10.21 -8.06
CA ARG A 73 -25.78 -8.81 -7.75
C ARG A 73 -26.17 -8.08 -9.04
N ARG A 74 -27.36 -7.53 -9.12
CA ARG A 74 -27.85 -6.74 -10.27
C ARG A 74 -27.59 -7.40 -11.65
N LYS A 75 -27.94 -8.67 -11.79
CA LYS A 75 -27.78 -9.51 -13.01
C LYS A 75 -26.36 -10.01 -13.33
N ASN A 76 -25.34 -9.63 -12.56
CA ASN A 76 -23.98 -10.15 -12.71
C ASN A 76 -23.56 -10.96 -11.47
N ILE A 77 -22.60 -11.87 -11.63
CA ILE A 77 -21.96 -12.54 -10.49
C ILE A 77 -21.19 -11.49 -9.72
N GLY A 78 -21.65 -11.15 -8.49
CA GLY A 78 -21.06 -10.10 -7.68
C GLY A 78 -20.21 -10.62 -6.52
N ALA A 79 -20.40 -11.91 -6.14
CA ALA A 79 -19.65 -12.54 -5.07
C ALA A 79 -19.75 -14.07 -5.16
N TYR A 80 -18.83 -14.74 -4.48
CA TYR A 80 -18.81 -16.19 -4.26
C TYR A 80 -18.92 -16.45 -2.77
N ALA A 81 -19.94 -17.19 -2.35
CA ALA A 81 -20.05 -17.71 -0.99
C ALA A 81 -19.43 -19.11 -0.96
N ILE A 82 -18.53 -19.33 -0.01
CA ILE A 82 -17.82 -20.59 0.18
C ILE A 82 -18.17 -21.08 1.58
N THR A 83 -18.64 -22.32 1.67
CA THR A 83 -19.05 -22.93 2.94
C THR A 83 -18.49 -24.34 3.03
N ILE A 84 -18.19 -24.79 4.26
CA ILE A 84 -17.84 -26.18 4.53
C ILE A 84 -19.10 -26.86 5.08
N PRO A 85 -19.75 -27.75 4.29
CA PRO A 85 -20.96 -28.41 4.70
C PRO A 85 -20.66 -29.51 5.73
N GLY A 86 -21.60 -29.69 6.67
CA GLY A 86 -21.50 -30.72 7.71
C GLY A 86 -20.62 -30.30 8.91
N GLU A 87 -21.16 -30.58 10.11
CA GLU A 87 -20.48 -30.23 11.37
C GLU A 87 -19.18 -31.05 11.56
N ALA A 88 -19.20 -32.31 11.24
CA ALA A 88 -18.04 -33.20 11.32
C ALA A 88 -16.85 -32.68 10.47
N ALA A 89 -17.13 -32.21 9.23
CA ALA A 89 -16.11 -31.62 8.37
C ALA A 89 -15.55 -30.33 8.93
N ARG A 90 -16.38 -29.46 9.54
CA ARG A 90 -15.94 -28.23 10.20
C ARG A 90 -15.08 -28.52 11.43
N ILE A 91 -15.46 -29.50 12.25
CA ILE A 91 -14.66 -29.95 13.41
C ILE A 91 -13.32 -30.52 12.92
N GLN A 92 -13.31 -31.36 11.89
CA GLN A 92 -12.08 -31.87 11.29
C GLN A 92 -11.16 -30.72 10.82
N MET A 93 -11.71 -29.72 10.13
CA MET A 93 -10.99 -28.53 9.69
C MET A 93 -10.35 -27.78 10.88
N ILE A 94 -11.12 -27.49 11.92
CA ILE A 94 -10.67 -26.76 13.10
C ILE A 94 -9.53 -27.51 13.79
N ARG A 95 -9.71 -28.80 14.05
CA ARG A 95 -8.71 -29.67 14.68
C ARG A 95 -7.45 -29.86 13.85
N SER A 96 -7.53 -29.80 12.51
CA SER A 96 -6.35 -29.92 11.63
C SER A 96 -5.35 -28.79 11.81
N PHE A 97 -5.80 -27.64 12.33
CA PHE A 97 -4.96 -26.48 12.66
C PHE A 97 -4.68 -26.33 14.17
N GLY A 98 -5.08 -27.31 14.99
CA GLY A 98 -4.81 -27.33 16.43
C GLY A 98 -5.78 -26.53 17.28
N HIS A 99 -6.90 -26.05 16.73
CA HIS A 99 -7.95 -25.37 17.49
C HIS A 99 -8.92 -26.36 18.13
N ASP A 100 -9.53 -25.94 19.25
CA ASP A 100 -10.65 -26.64 19.84
C ASP A 100 -11.98 -26.16 19.23
N GLU A 101 -12.94 -27.06 19.12
CA GLU A 101 -14.28 -26.75 18.58
C GLU A 101 -15.10 -25.78 19.44
N ASN A 102 -14.71 -25.60 20.71
CA ASN A 102 -15.34 -24.72 21.68
C ASN A 102 -14.57 -23.42 21.89
N ASP A 103 -13.50 -23.18 21.13
CA ASP A 103 -12.73 -21.94 21.23
C ASP A 103 -13.62 -20.73 20.93
N VAL A 104 -13.79 -19.89 21.94
CA VAL A 104 -14.53 -18.62 21.83
C VAL A 104 -13.63 -17.52 21.30
N ASN A 105 -12.37 -17.51 21.74
CA ASN A 105 -11.37 -16.53 21.34
C ASN A 105 -10.42 -17.19 20.33
N LEU A 106 -10.51 -16.73 19.08
CA LEU A 106 -9.63 -17.22 18.02
C LEU A 106 -8.26 -16.53 18.12
N HIS A 107 -7.21 -17.34 18.14
CA HIS A 107 -5.81 -16.91 18.11
C HIS A 107 -5.06 -17.60 16.96
N ILE A 108 -3.97 -16.99 16.51
CA ILE A 108 -3.07 -17.61 15.54
C ILE A 108 -2.18 -18.62 16.26
N HIS A 109 -2.31 -19.91 15.91
CA HIS A 109 -1.45 -20.96 16.44
C HIS A 109 -0.13 -21.02 15.71
N GLU A 110 0.96 -20.70 16.41
CA GLU A 110 2.32 -20.60 15.84
C GLU A 110 2.85 -21.91 15.27
N GLU A 111 2.33 -23.03 15.73
CA GLU A 111 2.69 -24.36 15.22
C GLU A 111 2.42 -24.51 13.72
N ASN A 112 1.50 -23.72 13.17
CA ASN A 112 1.22 -23.69 11.74
C ASN A 112 2.19 -22.75 10.98
N LEU A 113 3.04 -21.96 11.66
CA LEU A 113 3.90 -20.89 11.12
C LEU A 113 5.39 -21.06 11.48
N GLN A 114 5.88 -22.30 11.59
CA GLN A 114 7.22 -22.60 12.10
C GLN A 114 8.38 -22.13 11.21
N LYS A 115 8.15 -21.95 9.91
CA LYS A 115 9.17 -21.60 8.91
C LYS A 115 8.81 -20.28 8.21
N ASP A 116 9.82 -19.53 7.76
CA ASP A 116 9.59 -18.28 7.02
C ASP A 116 8.71 -18.50 5.78
N CYS A 117 8.88 -19.64 5.08
CA CYS A 117 8.02 -19.98 3.95
C CYS A 117 6.55 -20.24 4.36
N CYS A 118 6.30 -20.67 5.60
CA CYS A 118 4.94 -20.85 6.12
C CYS A 118 4.33 -19.48 6.47
N ILE A 119 5.12 -18.56 7.02
CA ILE A 119 4.68 -17.18 7.30
C ILE A 119 4.25 -16.50 5.99
N SER A 120 5.08 -16.57 4.94
CA SER A 120 4.76 -16.00 3.63
C SER A 120 3.47 -16.59 3.03
N ALA A 121 3.31 -17.92 3.11
CA ALA A 121 2.12 -18.61 2.62
C ALA A 121 0.87 -18.26 3.44
N PHE A 122 0.99 -18.17 4.76
CA PHE A 122 -0.09 -17.75 5.65
C PHE A 122 -0.56 -16.32 5.34
N LEU A 123 0.38 -15.37 5.26
CA LEU A 123 0.08 -13.98 4.94
C LEU A 123 -0.57 -13.83 3.56
N ARG A 124 -0.16 -14.65 2.57
CA ARG A 124 -0.85 -14.76 1.29
C ARG A 124 -2.30 -15.19 1.46
N GLY A 125 -2.56 -16.24 2.25
CA GLY A 125 -3.91 -16.71 2.55
C GLY A 125 -4.78 -15.64 3.22
N VAL A 126 -4.25 -14.96 4.24
CA VAL A 126 -4.91 -13.83 4.91
C VAL A 126 -5.25 -12.72 3.94
N PHE A 127 -4.29 -12.32 3.07
CA PHE A 127 -4.53 -11.27 2.10
C PHE A 127 -5.59 -11.65 1.07
N LEU A 128 -5.60 -12.88 0.60
CA LEU A 128 -6.59 -13.36 -0.37
C LEU A 128 -8.02 -13.22 0.15
N ILE A 129 -8.26 -13.49 1.44
CA ILE A 129 -9.62 -13.52 2.00
C ILE A 129 -10.07 -12.18 2.61
N CYS A 130 -9.24 -11.51 3.39
CA CYS A 130 -9.60 -10.30 4.11
C CYS A 130 -8.72 -9.09 3.81
N GLY A 131 -7.67 -9.26 2.99
CA GLY A 131 -6.77 -8.19 2.61
C GLY A 131 -7.26 -7.37 1.42
N THR A 132 -6.87 -6.10 1.37
CA THR A 132 -7.01 -5.24 0.20
C THR A 132 -5.84 -4.26 0.14
N VAL A 133 -5.54 -3.78 -1.06
CA VAL A 133 -4.52 -2.77 -1.31
C VAL A 133 -5.09 -1.71 -2.24
N THR A 134 -4.89 -0.44 -1.89
CA THR A 134 -5.39 0.67 -2.68
C THR A 134 -4.56 0.82 -3.97
N ASP A 135 -5.15 1.38 -5.00
CA ASP A 135 -4.45 1.72 -6.24
C ASP A 135 -3.28 2.67 -5.93
N PRO A 136 -2.02 2.27 -6.22
CA PRO A 136 -0.86 3.07 -5.91
C PRO A 136 -0.81 4.42 -6.64
N GLN A 137 -1.63 4.61 -7.69
CA GLN A 137 -1.80 5.93 -8.29
C GLN A 137 -2.50 6.92 -7.35
N LYS A 138 -3.36 6.44 -6.44
CA LYS A 138 -4.10 7.25 -5.48
C LYS A 138 -3.31 7.41 -4.18
N GLU A 139 -3.15 6.33 -3.45
CA GLU A 139 -2.48 6.29 -2.14
C GLU A 139 -1.82 4.96 -1.87
N TYR A 140 -0.87 4.92 -0.94
CA TYR A 140 -0.25 3.69 -0.45
C TYR A 140 -0.96 3.24 0.80
N HIS A 141 -1.79 2.20 0.67
CA HIS A 141 -2.55 1.66 1.79
C HIS A 141 -2.86 0.19 1.57
N LEU A 142 -2.32 -0.66 2.44
CA LEU A 142 -2.61 -2.08 2.55
C LEU A 142 -3.39 -2.30 3.84
N GLU A 143 -4.53 -2.99 3.78
CA GLU A 143 -5.33 -3.28 4.98
C GLU A 143 -5.86 -4.71 5.01
N PHE A 144 -6.04 -5.23 6.22
CA PHE A 144 -6.69 -6.50 6.54
C PHE A 144 -7.83 -6.23 7.49
N SER A 145 -9.02 -6.74 7.19
CA SER A 145 -10.23 -6.51 7.99
C SER A 145 -10.69 -7.80 8.66
N THR A 146 -10.76 -7.81 9.99
CA THR A 146 -11.29 -8.94 10.76
C THR A 146 -12.27 -8.44 11.84
N PRO A 147 -13.33 -9.21 12.19
CA PRO A 147 -14.20 -8.87 13.32
C PRO A 147 -13.57 -9.19 14.68
N TYR A 148 -12.46 -9.93 14.72
CA TYR A 148 -11.86 -10.45 15.95
C TYR A 148 -10.62 -9.64 16.32
N LEU A 149 -10.64 -9.01 17.53
CA LEU A 149 -9.51 -8.20 18.02
C LEU A 149 -8.22 -9.03 18.16
N HIS A 150 -8.32 -10.19 18.80
CA HIS A 150 -7.15 -11.03 19.05
C HIS A 150 -6.48 -11.50 17.74
N LEU A 151 -7.25 -11.81 16.70
CA LEU A 151 -6.68 -12.13 15.40
C LEU A 151 -5.98 -10.92 14.75
N ALA A 152 -6.48 -9.70 14.99
CA ALA A 152 -5.81 -8.49 14.52
C ALA A 152 -4.49 -8.24 15.26
N GLU A 153 -4.46 -8.43 16.57
CA GLU A 153 -3.26 -8.31 17.41
C GLU A 153 -2.21 -9.36 17.04
N ASP A 154 -2.64 -10.61 16.92
CA ASP A 154 -1.77 -11.72 16.51
C ASP A 154 -1.21 -11.51 15.10
N LEU A 155 -2.02 -11.00 14.15
CA LEU A 155 -1.56 -10.68 12.79
C LEU A 155 -0.46 -9.61 12.81
N VAL A 156 -0.59 -8.58 13.65
CA VAL A 156 0.48 -7.59 13.86
C VAL A 156 1.75 -8.27 14.36
N GLY A 157 1.64 -9.18 15.33
CA GLY A 157 2.76 -9.98 15.82
C GLY A 157 3.44 -10.80 14.70
N VAL A 158 2.64 -11.45 13.85
CA VAL A 158 3.17 -12.21 12.69
C VAL A 158 3.87 -11.29 11.69
N LEU A 159 3.30 -10.12 11.36
CA LEU A 159 3.89 -9.16 10.45
C LEU A 159 5.24 -8.62 10.98
N HIS A 160 5.36 -8.35 12.27
CA HIS A 160 6.64 -7.94 12.89
C HIS A 160 7.71 -9.03 12.89
N ARG A 161 7.32 -10.30 12.84
CA ARG A 161 8.27 -11.44 12.78
C ARG A 161 8.89 -11.65 11.39
N VAL A 162 8.41 -10.98 10.38
CA VAL A 162 8.95 -11.07 9.02
C VAL A 162 10.33 -10.42 8.97
N LYS A 163 11.39 -11.25 9.00
CA LYS A 163 12.78 -10.77 9.02
C LYS A 163 13.23 -10.11 7.72
N ALA A 164 12.61 -10.48 6.59
CA ALA A 164 12.98 -10.01 5.27
C ALA A 164 12.44 -8.60 4.95
N ALA A 165 11.56 -8.05 5.79
CA ALA A 165 10.89 -6.78 5.56
C ALA A 165 10.64 -6.05 6.89
N GLN A 166 10.83 -4.74 6.90
CA GLN A 166 10.43 -3.89 8.04
C GLN A 166 8.98 -3.48 7.87
N LEU A 167 8.07 -4.37 8.25
CA LEU A 167 6.64 -4.09 8.22
C LEU A 167 6.24 -3.37 9.51
N SER A 168 5.65 -2.19 9.38
CA SER A 168 5.17 -1.35 10.51
C SER A 168 3.64 -1.32 10.51
N PRO A 169 2.95 -2.42 10.87
CA PRO A 169 1.51 -2.48 10.91
C PRO A 169 0.94 -1.68 12.08
N SER A 170 -0.24 -1.11 11.88
CA SER A 170 -1.03 -0.45 12.92
C SER A 170 -2.43 -1.05 12.95
N ILE A 171 -3.11 -0.95 14.11
CA ILE A 171 -4.49 -1.40 14.27
C ILE A 171 -5.40 -0.19 14.45
N ALA A 172 -6.54 -0.21 13.75
CA ALA A 172 -7.64 0.74 13.94
C ALA A 172 -8.97 -0.01 14.05
N ARG A 173 -9.92 0.56 14.79
CA ARG A 173 -11.29 0.06 14.84
C ARG A 173 -12.16 0.81 13.84
N ARG A 174 -12.86 0.09 12.97
CA ARG A 174 -13.80 0.66 12.00
C ARG A 174 -15.15 -0.05 12.14
N LYS A 175 -16.13 0.63 12.75
CA LYS A 175 -17.46 0.04 13.05
C LYS A 175 -17.32 -1.24 13.91
N SER A 176 -17.71 -2.39 13.35
CA SER A 176 -17.67 -3.71 13.99
C SER A 176 -16.43 -4.54 13.65
N SER A 177 -15.45 -3.95 12.95
CA SER A 177 -14.24 -4.66 12.52
C SER A 177 -12.98 -3.97 13.01
N TYR A 178 -11.93 -4.74 13.15
CA TYR A 178 -10.56 -4.28 13.39
C TYR A 178 -9.81 -4.33 12.07
N ILE A 179 -9.08 -3.25 11.78
CA ILE A 179 -8.31 -3.08 10.55
C ILE A 179 -6.83 -3.05 10.92
N VAL A 180 -6.08 -4.03 10.45
CA VAL A 180 -4.61 -3.98 10.48
C VAL A 180 -4.16 -3.36 9.17
N TYR A 181 -3.34 -2.30 9.22
CA TYR A 181 -2.97 -1.58 8.01
C TYR A 181 -1.50 -1.15 7.99
N ILE A 182 -0.98 -0.99 6.77
CA ILE A 182 0.36 -0.49 6.46
C ILE A 182 0.21 0.64 5.43
N LYS A 183 0.91 1.77 5.64
CA LYS A 183 0.87 2.96 4.77
C LYS A 183 2.18 3.25 4.05
N GLU A 184 3.27 2.67 4.50
CA GLU A 184 4.57 2.88 3.90
C GLU A 184 4.69 2.12 2.58
N SER A 185 5.00 2.82 1.49
CA SER A 185 5.11 2.20 0.16
C SER A 185 6.14 1.08 0.12
N ALA A 186 7.30 1.26 0.75
CA ALA A 186 8.34 0.25 0.81
C ALA A 186 7.88 -1.03 1.54
N ALA A 187 7.18 -0.88 2.67
CA ALA A 187 6.64 -2.00 3.41
C ALA A 187 5.53 -2.75 2.61
N ILE A 188 4.74 -2.04 1.81
CA ILE A 188 3.74 -2.65 0.92
C ILE A 188 4.43 -3.41 -0.22
N GLU A 189 5.48 -2.85 -0.82
CA GLU A 189 6.32 -3.51 -1.84
C GLU A 189 6.91 -4.82 -1.30
N ASP A 190 7.49 -4.75 -0.11
CA ASP A 190 8.06 -5.90 0.58
C ASP A 190 7.00 -6.97 0.89
N PHE A 191 5.83 -6.57 1.38
CA PHE A 191 4.71 -7.48 1.64
C PHE A 191 4.24 -8.19 0.38
N LEU A 192 4.05 -7.47 -0.73
CA LEU A 192 3.63 -8.05 -2.01
C LEU A 192 4.69 -9.02 -2.54
N THR A 193 5.96 -8.65 -2.46
CA THR A 193 7.08 -9.51 -2.86
C THR A 193 7.16 -10.76 -2.00
N LEU A 194 7.07 -10.62 -0.68
CA LEU A 194 7.09 -11.72 0.28
C LEU A 194 5.98 -12.73 0.04
N THR A 195 4.77 -12.26 -0.24
CA THR A 195 3.61 -13.11 -0.49
C THR A 195 3.61 -13.73 -1.89
N GLY A 196 4.42 -13.18 -2.81
CA GLY A 196 4.63 -13.67 -4.16
C GLY A 196 3.93 -12.86 -5.26
N ALA A 197 3.30 -11.72 -4.96
CA ALA A 197 2.73 -10.80 -5.96
C ALA A 197 3.83 -9.90 -6.57
N VAL A 198 4.81 -10.51 -7.21
CA VAL A 198 6.03 -9.83 -7.69
C VAL A 198 5.71 -8.82 -8.80
N ASN A 199 4.84 -9.16 -9.73
CA ASN A 199 4.45 -8.23 -10.81
C ASN A 199 3.70 -7.01 -10.25
N SER A 200 2.83 -7.24 -9.26
CA SER A 200 2.12 -6.16 -8.56
C SER A 200 3.07 -5.28 -7.76
N ALA A 201 4.09 -5.85 -7.10
CA ALA A 201 5.15 -5.11 -6.41
C ALA A 201 5.96 -4.26 -7.40
N MET A 202 6.36 -4.81 -8.55
CA MET A 202 7.08 -4.07 -9.60
C MET A 202 6.25 -2.92 -10.17
N ASN A 203 4.95 -3.12 -10.39
CA ASN A 203 4.05 -2.07 -10.84
C ASN A 203 3.96 -0.92 -9.80
N LEU A 204 3.86 -1.26 -8.51
CA LEU A 204 3.85 -0.27 -7.43
C LEU A 204 5.17 0.52 -7.42
N MET A 205 6.34 -0.14 -7.54
CA MET A 205 7.66 0.50 -7.64
C MET A 205 7.74 1.46 -8.83
N GLN A 206 7.27 1.06 -10.00
CA GLN A 206 7.26 1.92 -11.19
C GLN A 206 6.43 3.18 -10.99
N ILE A 207 5.22 3.05 -10.42
CA ILE A 207 4.34 4.18 -10.11
C ILE A 207 5.00 5.12 -9.10
N LYS A 208 5.66 4.58 -8.07
CA LYS A 208 6.39 5.36 -7.07
C LYS A 208 7.52 6.17 -7.69
N MET A 209 8.38 5.53 -8.50
CA MET A 209 9.48 6.22 -9.21
C MET A 209 8.95 7.34 -10.10
N TYR A 210 7.86 7.11 -10.83
CA TYR A 210 7.23 8.14 -11.66
C TYR A 210 6.75 9.32 -10.83
N LYS A 211 6.04 9.07 -9.71
CA LYS A 211 5.57 10.12 -8.79
C LYS A 211 6.72 10.92 -8.19
N GLU A 212 7.79 10.27 -7.76
CA GLU A 212 8.97 10.93 -7.20
C GLU A 212 9.66 11.83 -8.24
N THR A 213 9.86 11.33 -9.45
CA THR A 213 10.45 12.11 -10.55
C THR A 213 9.59 13.33 -10.87
N TYR A 214 8.28 13.15 -11.01
CA TYR A 214 7.35 14.24 -11.28
C TYR A 214 7.33 15.29 -10.18
N ASN A 215 7.30 14.86 -8.91
CA ASN A 215 7.34 15.76 -7.77
C ASN A 215 8.66 16.55 -7.71
N ASN A 216 9.79 15.92 -8.03
CA ASN A 216 11.08 16.60 -8.07
C ASN A 216 11.13 17.66 -9.19
N LEU A 217 10.65 17.33 -10.39
CA LEU A 217 10.54 18.27 -11.50
C LEU A 217 9.67 19.48 -11.13
N ASN A 218 8.51 19.26 -10.51
CA ASN A 218 7.64 20.32 -10.05
C ASN A 218 8.31 21.21 -8.99
N ARG A 219 9.07 20.61 -8.06
CA ARG A 219 9.82 21.39 -7.04
C ARG A 219 10.90 22.27 -7.67
N VAL A 220 11.65 21.73 -8.63
CA VAL A 220 12.67 22.51 -9.37
C VAL A 220 12.00 23.65 -10.14
N SER A 221 10.97 23.36 -10.93
CA SER A 221 10.25 24.38 -11.70
C SER A 221 9.65 25.49 -10.83
N ASN A 222 9.02 25.09 -9.69
CA ASN A 222 8.48 26.07 -8.74
C ASN A 222 9.57 26.94 -8.11
N CYS A 223 10.74 26.36 -7.81
CA CYS A 223 11.89 27.09 -7.29
C CYS A 223 12.43 28.10 -8.31
N GLU A 224 12.60 27.67 -9.57
CA GLU A 224 13.06 28.53 -10.65
C GLU A 224 12.08 29.68 -10.91
N THR A 225 10.77 29.40 -10.98
CA THR A 225 9.74 30.42 -11.15
C THR A 225 9.76 31.43 -10.01
N ALA A 226 9.83 30.97 -8.75
CA ALA A 226 9.88 31.85 -7.60
C ALA A 226 11.16 32.72 -7.58
N ASN A 227 12.29 32.21 -8.06
CA ASN A 227 13.53 32.95 -8.17
C ASN A 227 13.45 34.00 -9.29
N LEU A 228 12.88 33.67 -10.44
CA LEU A 228 12.63 34.61 -11.53
C LEU A 228 11.71 35.75 -11.07
N ASP A 229 10.59 35.45 -10.40
CA ASP A 229 9.66 36.44 -9.88
C ASP A 229 10.32 37.40 -8.90
N LYS A 230 11.18 36.90 -7.99
CA LYS A 230 11.95 37.73 -7.06
C LYS A 230 12.92 38.64 -7.81
N THR A 231 13.64 38.10 -8.79
CA THR A 231 14.60 38.87 -9.60
C THR A 231 13.87 39.97 -10.35
N TYR A 232 12.74 39.66 -10.99
CA TYR A 232 11.95 40.62 -11.75
C TYR A 232 11.36 41.71 -10.87
N SER A 233 10.83 41.37 -9.69
CA SER A 233 10.29 42.30 -8.73
C SER A 233 11.38 43.25 -8.19
N ALA A 234 12.57 42.71 -7.91
CA ALA A 234 13.71 43.52 -7.45
C ALA A 234 14.20 44.49 -8.55
N ALA A 235 14.35 43.97 -9.77
CA ALA A 235 14.76 44.77 -10.93
C ALA A 235 13.78 45.91 -11.21
N THR A 236 12.48 45.64 -11.19
CA THR A 236 11.44 46.66 -11.41
C THR A 236 11.51 47.78 -10.35
N LYS A 237 11.68 47.42 -9.07
CA LYS A 237 11.85 48.43 -8.01
C LYS A 237 13.12 49.24 -8.16
N GLN A 238 14.22 48.61 -8.56
CA GLN A 238 15.50 49.28 -8.79
C GLN A 238 15.41 50.25 -9.98
N ILE A 239 14.83 49.81 -11.11
CA ILE A 239 14.64 50.68 -12.28
C ILE A 239 13.77 51.90 -11.94
N ALA A 240 12.67 51.70 -11.20
CA ALA A 240 11.82 52.80 -10.76
C ALA A 240 12.58 53.80 -9.84
N ALA A 241 13.41 53.28 -8.94
CA ALA A 241 14.24 54.12 -8.09
C ALA A 241 15.32 54.88 -8.89
N ILE A 242 15.98 54.25 -9.84
CA ILE A 242 16.97 54.88 -10.74
C ILE A 242 16.32 55.99 -11.56
N ALA A 243 15.12 55.76 -12.10
CA ALA A 243 14.36 56.73 -12.86
C ALA A 243 14.05 58.00 -12.00
N LEU A 244 13.62 57.80 -10.73
CA LEU A 244 13.36 58.90 -9.79
C LEU A 244 14.63 59.71 -9.46
N ILE A 245 15.77 59.03 -9.31
CA ILE A 245 17.07 59.70 -9.03
C ILE A 245 17.51 60.50 -10.28
N SER A 246 17.41 59.88 -11.45
CA SER A 246 17.75 60.51 -12.73
C SER A 246 16.96 61.80 -12.96
N ASP A 247 15.66 61.81 -12.62
CA ASP A 247 14.76 62.97 -12.82
C ASP A 247 15.01 64.09 -11.79
N LYS A 248 15.34 63.76 -10.53
CA LYS A 248 15.46 64.73 -9.46
C LYS A 248 16.87 65.29 -9.27
N VAL A 249 17.90 64.50 -9.45
CA VAL A 249 19.29 64.85 -9.07
C VAL A 249 20.23 64.62 -10.24
N GLY A 250 19.95 63.71 -11.15
CA GLY A 250 20.86 63.27 -12.20
C GLY A 250 21.73 62.09 -11.76
N LEU A 251 22.03 61.18 -12.68
CA LEU A 251 22.86 60.00 -12.38
C LEU A 251 24.35 60.36 -12.18
N ASP A 252 24.78 61.51 -12.71
CA ASP A 252 26.19 62.02 -12.59
C ASP A 252 26.58 62.50 -11.19
N GLU A 253 25.59 62.78 -10.35
CA GLU A 253 25.78 63.13 -8.95
C GLU A 253 25.94 61.92 -8.00
N LEU A 254 25.76 60.72 -8.54
CA LEU A 254 25.95 59.49 -7.76
C LEU A 254 27.44 59.12 -7.64
N PRO A 255 27.84 58.48 -6.51
CA PRO A 255 29.13 57.82 -6.41
C PRO A 255 29.38 56.88 -7.58
N ALA A 256 30.63 56.75 -8.03
CA ALA A 256 31.00 56.02 -9.23
C ALA A 256 30.43 54.58 -9.26
N ASP A 257 30.55 53.85 -8.15
CA ASP A 257 30.05 52.48 -8.01
C ASP A 257 28.51 52.36 -8.17
N LEU A 258 27.78 53.33 -7.60
CA LEU A 258 26.31 53.35 -7.69
C LEU A 258 25.84 53.78 -9.07
N ARG A 259 26.56 54.67 -9.76
CA ARG A 259 26.28 55.08 -11.12
C ARG A 259 26.49 53.91 -12.09
N GLU A 260 27.62 53.21 -11.96
CA GLU A 260 27.91 52.01 -12.78
C GLU A 260 26.85 50.92 -12.62
N ALA A 261 26.47 50.61 -11.38
CA ALA A 261 25.40 49.67 -11.09
C ALA A 261 24.03 50.12 -11.66
N ALA A 262 23.73 51.43 -11.61
CA ALA A 262 22.48 51.96 -12.18
C ALA A 262 22.45 51.82 -13.69
N VAL A 263 23.54 52.16 -14.39
CA VAL A 263 23.66 52.00 -15.84
C VAL A 263 23.54 50.54 -16.24
N LEU A 264 24.27 49.65 -15.55
CA LEU A 264 24.23 48.21 -15.82
C LEU A 264 22.82 47.64 -15.65
N ARG A 265 22.07 48.11 -14.63
CA ARG A 265 20.67 47.68 -14.42
C ARG A 265 19.72 48.17 -15.50
N LEU A 266 19.91 49.38 -16.01
CA LEU A 266 19.10 49.94 -17.07
C LEU A 266 19.33 49.21 -18.40
N GLU A 267 20.59 48.87 -18.68
CA GLU A 267 20.98 48.14 -19.90
C GLU A 267 20.56 46.67 -19.85
N ASN A 268 20.48 46.07 -18.65
CA ASN A 268 20.17 44.67 -18.43
C ASN A 268 19.06 44.48 -17.39
N PRO A 269 17.80 44.78 -17.71
CA PRO A 269 16.67 44.73 -16.77
C PRO A 269 16.41 43.37 -16.16
N GLU A 270 16.71 42.29 -16.87
CA GLU A 270 16.41 40.91 -16.49
C GLU A 270 17.54 40.22 -15.71
N MET A 271 18.72 40.90 -15.62
CA MET A 271 19.90 40.30 -15.00
C MET A 271 19.72 40.18 -13.49
N SER A 272 20.12 39.07 -12.90
CA SER A 272 20.12 38.88 -11.45
C SER A 272 21.21 39.75 -10.78
N LEU A 273 21.05 40.02 -9.49
CA LEU A 273 22.07 40.76 -8.72
C LEU A 273 23.42 40.06 -8.68
N ARG A 274 23.40 38.72 -8.73
CA ARG A 274 24.63 37.93 -8.75
C ARG A 274 25.39 38.11 -10.09
N GLU A 275 24.70 38.01 -11.19
CA GLU A 275 25.28 38.22 -12.51
C GLU A 275 25.81 39.66 -12.69
N MET A 276 25.12 40.64 -12.07
CA MET A 276 25.61 42.03 -12.06
C MET A 276 26.89 42.20 -11.24
N GLY A 277 27.05 41.45 -10.13
CA GLY A 277 28.25 41.51 -9.31
C GLY A 277 29.45 40.72 -9.84
N GLU A 278 29.26 39.88 -10.83
CA GLU A 278 30.32 39.14 -11.53
C GLU A 278 30.87 39.89 -12.76
N ARG A 279 30.27 41.02 -13.13
CA ARG A 279 30.73 41.93 -14.19
C ARG A 279 31.44 43.17 -13.61
#